data_20ca1570abcbd26fcc4ec38c38ca29f4
#
_entry.id   20ca1570abcbd26fcc4ec38c38ca29f4
#
_cell.length_a   1.000
_cell.length_b   1.000
_cell.length_c   1.000
_cell.angle_alpha   90.00
_cell.angle_beta   90.00
_cell.angle_gamma   90.00
#
_symmetry.space_group_name_H-M   'P 1'
#
loop_
_entity.id
_entity.type
_entity.pdbx_description
1 polymer ?
#
loop_
_entity_poly.entity_id
_entity_poly.type
_entity_poly.pdbx_seq_one_letter_code
_entity_poly.pdbx_strand_id
1 'polypeptide(L)'
;PPIMEQKRIFDKLHELTAPLLDYGAAEQKVTELNVNFPERLKKSILQEAVQGKLVSQDPSDEPAEALLERIRAEKQRLIKEGKIKKDKHESIIFRRDNSHYEKRGSEEVCIDDEIPFEVPPSWALIRLDDIGIYRKGPFGSSLTKSMFVPKGADTVKVYEQKNAIQKDHTLGTYYITRQYYESKMRSFTVEPGDILVSCAGTIGETYVLPEQIELGIINQALMRMTIFAPIDLDYFLLYFDYVLKQTAKESSKGSAIKNIPPFEIFKKLILPLPPLEEQKRIVEKVRELESLCNSLCS
;
A
#
# COMPACT_ATOMS: atom_id res chain seq x y z
N PRO A 1 45.79 -2.29 47.82
CA PRO A 1 46.33 -3.64 47.89
C PRO A 1 47.82 -3.64 47.59
N PRO A 2 48.60 -4.63 48.08
CA PRO A 2 50.02 -4.78 47.77
C PRO A 2 50.30 -4.79 46.29
N ILE A 3 51.49 -4.37 45.83
CA ILE A 3 51.81 -4.23 44.39
C ILE A 3 51.61 -5.53 43.61
N MET A 4 51.93 -6.67 44.19
CA MET A 4 51.75 -7.99 43.57
C MET A 4 50.28 -8.36 43.42
N GLU A 5 49.40 -7.88 44.25
CA GLU A 5 47.96 -8.04 44.18
C GLU A 5 47.35 -7.12 43.11
N GLN A 6 47.81 -5.89 43.04
CA GLN A 6 47.41 -4.95 41.97
C GLN A 6 47.72 -5.53 40.59
N LYS A 7 48.91 -6.12 40.44
CA LYS A 7 49.30 -6.77 39.19
C LYS A 7 48.39 -7.95 38.83
N ARG A 8 48.08 -8.84 39.80
CA ARG A 8 47.16 -9.96 39.56
C ARG A 8 45.73 -9.51 39.20
N ILE A 9 45.26 -8.45 39.82
CA ILE A 9 43.95 -7.86 39.46
C ILE A 9 43.98 -7.31 38.05
N PHE A 10 45.02 -6.57 37.69
CA PHE A 10 45.20 -6.01 36.38
C PHE A 10 45.25 -7.09 35.28
N ASP A 11 46.08 -8.12 35.49
CA ASP A 11 46.26 -9.23 34.58
C ASP A 11 44.91 -9.97 34.38
N LYS A 12 44.14 -10.17 35.46
CA LYS A 12 42.83 -10.81 35.40
C LYS A 12 41.75 -9.95 34.69
N LEU A 13 41.75 -8.66 34.93
CA LEU A 13 40.89 -7.72 34.23
C LEU A 13 41.21 -7.71 32.73
N HIS A 14 42.48 -7.69 32.38
CA HIS A 14 42.92 -7.72 30.99
C HIS A 14 42.52 -9.01 30.26
N GLU A 15 42.69 -10.16 30.94
CA GLU A 15 42.24 -11.48 30.44
C GLU A 15 40.71 -11.52 30.16
N LEU A 16 39.92 -10.85 31.01
CA LEU A 16 38.44 -10.86 30.88
C LEU A 16 37.90 -9.80 29.91
N THR A 17 38.70 -8.79 29.59
CA THR A 17 38.22 -7.66 28.76
C THR A 17 37.84 -8.09 27.35
N ALA A 18 38.63 -8.92 26.70
CA ALA A 18 38.33 -9.38 25.31
C ALA A 18 37.06 -10.26 25.24
N PRO A 19 36.93 -11.32 26.12
CA PRO A 19 35.69 -12.09 26.14
C PRO A 19 34.44 -11.28 26.48
N LEU A 20 34.57 -10.24 27.32
CA LEU A 20 33.46 -9.38 27.70
C LEU A 20 32.99 -8.46 26.53
N LEU A 21 33.95 -7.97 25.75
CA LEU A 21 33.67 -7.21 24.54
C LEU A 21 33.01 -8.09 23.46
N ASP A 22 33.50 -9.31 23.27
CA ASP A 22 32.93 -10.28 22.34
C ASP A 22 31.51 -10.67 22.76
N TYR A 23 31.27 -10.90 24.03
CA TYR A 23 29.93 -11.16 24.58
C TYR A 23 28.99 -9.98 24.35
N GLY A 24 29.43 -8.74 24.67
CA GLY A 24 28.63 -7.53 24.44
C GLY A 24 28.26 -7.34 22.95
N ALA A 25 29.21 -7.59 22.04
CA ALA A 25 28.96 -7.53 20.62
C ALA A 25 27.95 -8.60 20.14
N ALA A 26 28.06 -9.82 20.70
CA ALA A 26 27.11 -10.90 20.39
C ALA A 26 25.70 -10.62 20.95
N GLU A 27 25.59 -10.12 22.18
CA GLU A 27 24.33 -9.71 22.79
C GLU A 27 23.66 -8.58 22.02
N GLN A 28 24.44 -7.57 21.63
CA GLN A 28 23.93 -6.46 20.80
C GLN A 28 23.37 -6.97 19.47
N LYS A 29 24.08 -7.89 18.82
CA LYS A 29 23.64 -8.50 17.55
C LYS A 29 22.36 -9.32 17.71
N VAL A 30 22.24 -10.09 18.79
CA VAL A 30 21.02 -10.85 19.12
C VAL A 30 19.85 -9.91 19.38
N THR A 31 20.06 -8.87 20.15
CA THR A 31 19.04 -7.84 20.44
C THR A 31 18.58 -7.16 19.16
N GLU A 32 19.50 -6.75 18.28
CA GLU A 32 19.19 -6.13 16.99
C GLU A 32 18.39 -7.09 16.07
N LEU A 33 18.79 -8.37 16.04
CA LEU A 33 18.05 -9.39 15.29
C LEU A 33 16.64 -9.57 15.82
N ASN A 34 16.46 -9.67 17.12
CA ASN A 34 15.16 -9.85 17.76
C ASN A 34 14.23 -8.65 17.53
N VAL A 35 14.74 -7.42 17.63
CA VAL A 35 13.98 -6.19 17.40
C VAL A 35 13.53 -6.08 15.94
N ASN A 36 14.38 -6.45 14.97
CA ASN A 36 14.09 -6.31 13.55
C ASN A 36 13.39 -7.55 12.94
N PHE A 37 13.39 -8.69 13.63
CA PHE A 37 12.87 -9.94 13.13
C PHE A 37 11.39 -9.86 12.72
N PRO A 38 10.46 -9.30 13.54
CA PRO A 38 9.04 -9.22 13.19
C PRO A 38 8.78 -8.45 11.91
N GLU A 39 9.42 -7.30 11.75
CA GLU A 39 9.28 -6.47 10.55
C GLU A 39 9.85 -7.16 9.30
N ARG A 40 10.96 -7.84 9.44
CA ARG A 40 11.56 -8.61 8.34
C ARG A 40 10.69 -9.80 7.95
N LEU A 41 10.10 -10.48 8.93
CA LEU A 41 9.20 -11.61 8.70
C LEU A 41 7.91 -11.17 8.01
N LYS A 42 7.25 -10.12 8.49
CA LYS A 42 6.06 -9.53 7.83
C LYS A 42 6.35 -9.18 6.38
N LYS A 43 7.51 -8.59 6.13
CA LYS A 43 7.92 -8.24 4.77
C LYS A 43 8.14 -9.47 3.88
N SER A 44 8.74 -10.53 4.41
CA SER A 44 8.91 -11.80 3.68
C SER A 44 7.56 -12.43 3.36
N ILE A 45 6.62 -12.44 4.33
CA ILE A 45 5.26 -12.94 4.13
C ILE A 45 4.55 -12.19 2.99
N LEU A 46 4.60 -10.85 2.99
CA LEU A 46 4.01 -10.04 1.91
C LEU A 46 4.67 -10.32 0.56
N GLN A 47 5.98 -10.52 0.53
CA GLN A 47 6.69 -10.86 -0.69
C GLN A 47 6.25 -12.21 -1.24
N GLU A 48 6.17 -13.25 -0.41
CA GLU A 48 5.69 -14.58 -0.80
C GLU A 48 4.22 -14.54 -1.27
N ALA A 49 3.38 -13.73 -0.59
CA ALA A 49 1.98 -13.51 -0.96
C ALA A 49 1.83 -12.95 -2.38
N VAL A 50 2.57 -11.88 -2.68
CA VAL A 50 2.51 -11.18 -3.99
C VAL A 50 3.14 -12.01 -5.11
N GLN A 51 4.05 -12.93 -4.79
CA GLN A 51 4.69 -13.84 -5.74
C GLN A 51 3.91 -15.15 -5.97
N GLY A 52 2.76 -15.34 -5.33
CA GLY A 52 1.96 -16.56 -5.45
C GLY A 52 2.59 -17.81 -4.82
N LYS A 53 3.49 -17.62 -3.84
CA LYS A 53 4.21 -18.70 -3.15
C LYS A 53 3.66 -19.01 -1.77
N LEU A 54 2.75 -18.16 -1.24
CA LEU A 54 2.25 -18.28 0.12
C LEU A 54 1.18 -19.36 0.29
N VAL A 55 0.38 -19.57 -0.73
CA VAL A 55 -0.69 -20.58 -0.76
C VAL A 55 -0.58 -21.45 -1.99
N SER A 56 -1.11 -22.68 -1.95
CA SER A 56 -1.15 -23.55 -3.10
C SER A 56 -2.18 -23.09 -4.12
N GLN A 57 -1.83 -23.21 -5.41
CA GLN A 57 -2.75 -22.99 -6.52
C GLN A 57 -3.82 -24.08 -6.53
N ASP A 58 -5.08 -23.72 -6.70
CA ASP A 58 -6.19 -24.67 -6.85
C ASP A 58 -6.69 -24.66 -8.30
N PRO A 59 -6.56 -25.78 -9.04
CA PRO A 59 -7.04 -25.83 -10.43
C PRO A 59 -8.57 -25.70 -10.58
N SER A 60 -9.33 -25.80 -9.48
CA SER A 60 -10.79 -25.62 -9.47
C SER A 60 -11.21 -24.16 -9.34
N ASP A 61 -10.29 -23.26 -9.03
CA ASP A 61 -10.59 -21.82 -8.98
C ASP A 61 -10.99 -21.30 -10.37
N GLU A 62 -11.89 -20.33 -10.40
CA GLU A 62 -12.19 -19.64 -11.64
C GLU A 62 -10.94 -18.94 -12.19
N PRO A 63 -10.56 -19.15 -13.46
CA PRO A 63 -9.34 -18.56 -14.03
C PRO A 63 -9.29 -17.02 -13.88
N ALA A 64 -8.11 -16.47 -13.63
CA ALA A 64 -7.91 -15.02 -13.50
C ALA A 64 -8.32 -14.25 -14.76
N GLU A 65 -8.29 -14.86 -15.94
CA GLU A 65 -8.78 -14.28 -17.20
C GLU A 65 -10.27 -13.95 -17.14
N ALA A 66 -11.10 -14.79 -16.53
CA ALA A 66 -12.53 -14.51 -16.35
C ALA A 66 -12.75 -13.30 -15.43
N LEU A 67 -11.91 -13.15 -14.40
CA LEU A 67 -11.92 -11.96 -13.55
C LEU A 67 -11.50 -10.71 -14.35
N LEU A 68 -10.49 -10.79 -15.22
CA LEU A 68 -10.10 -9.69 -16.10
C LEU A 68 -11.23 -9.25 -17.01
N GLU A 69 -11.99 -10.17 -17.57
CA GLU A 69 -13.14 -9.85 -18.42
C GLU A 69 -14.22 -9.09 -17.63
N ARG A 70 -14.49 -9.50 -16.39
CA ARG A 70 -15.43 -8.77 -15.51
C ARG A 70 -14.92 -7.36 -15.18
N ILE A 71 -13.64 -7.20 -14.90
CA ILE A 71 -13.03 -5.87 -14.65
C ILE A 71 -13.17 -4.97 -15.89
N ARG A 72 -12.88 -5.50 -17.08
CA ARG A 72 -13.04 -4.76 -18.34
C ARG A 72 -14.50 -4.38 -18.58
N ALA A 73 -15.43 -5.30 -18.36
CA ALA A 73 -16.85 -5.03 -18.51
C ALA A 73 -17.32 -3.92 -17.57
N GLU A 74 -16.88 -3.95 -16.30
CA GLU A 74 -17.20 -2.91 -15.30
C GLU A 74 -16.59 -1.56 -15.70
N LYS A 75 -15.32 -1.53 -16.12
CA LYS A 75 -14.67 -0.31 -16.62
C LYS A 75 -15.44 0.29 -17.79
N GLN A 76 -15.84 -0.53 -18.76
CA GLN A 76 -16.63 -0.08 -19.92
C GLN A 76 -18.03 0.43 -19.51
N ARG A 77 -18.66 -0.18 -18.50
CA ARG A 77 -19.92 0.30 -17.95
C ARG A 77 -19.76 1.70 -17.37
N LEU A 78 -18.74 1.91 -16.53
CA LEU A 78 -18.45 3.20 -15.89
C LEU A 78 -18.08 4.29 -16.91
N ILE A 79 -17.41 3.92 -18.01
CA ILE A 79 -17.13 4.84 -19.13
C ILE A 79 -18.44 5.27 -19.81
N LYS A 80 -19.37 4.32 -20.10
CA LYS A 80 -20.68 4.62 -20.70
C LYS A 80 -21.54 5.50 -19.80
N GLU A 81 -21.46 5.31 -18.48
CA GLU A 81 -22.13 6.14 -17.48
C GLU A 81 -21.49 7.52 -17.29
N GLY A 82 -20.35 7.80 -17.96
CA GLY A 82 -19.61 9.05 -17.83
C GLY A 82 -18.87 9.25 -16.51
N LYS A 83 -18.76 8.19 -15.68
CA LYS A 83 -18.03 8.23 -14.40
C LYS A 83 -16.52 8.18 -14.58
N ILE A 84 -16.05 7.49 -15.62
CA ILE A 84 -14.64 7.37 -15.99
C ILE A 84 -14.46 7.88 -17.41
N LYS A 85 -13.37 8.59 -17.65
CA LYS A 85 -12.98 9.02 -18.99
C LYS A 85 -12.46 7.81 -19.78
N LYS A 86 -12.85 7.72 -21.04
CA LYS A 86 -12.32 6.70 -21.95
C LYS A 86 -10.83 6.95 -22.20
N ASP A 87 -10.01 5.92 -21.97
CA ASP A 87 -8.60 5.96 -22.34
C ASP A 87 -8.46 5.96 -23.87
N LYS A 88 -7.48 6.70 -24.37
CA LYS A 88 -7.16 6.72 -25.80
C LYS A 88 -6.62 5.37 -26.29
N HIS A 89 -5.92 4.66 -25.42
CA HIS A 89 -5.30 3.37 -25.70
C HIS A 89 -5.49 2.46 -24.47
N GLU A 90 -6.43 1.51 -24.60
CA GLU A 90 -6.65 0.48 -23.58
C GLU A 90 -5.40 -0.40 -23.47
N SER A 91 -4.95 -0.66 -22.25
CA SER A 91 -3.85 -1.56 -21.96
C SER A 91 -4.37 -2.99 -21.86
N ILE A 92 -3.77 -3.92 -22.61
CA ILE A 92 -4.06 -5.35 -22.53
C ILE A 92 -2.75 -6.07 -22.28
N ILE A 93 -2.57 -6.63 -21.08
CA ILE A 93 -1.43 -7.47 -20.75
C ILE A 93 -1.79 -8.93 -21.04
N PHE A 94 -0.89 -9.65 -21.67
CA PHE A 94 -1.05 -11.07 -22.03
C PHE A 94 0.30 -11.79 -22.02
N ARG A 95 0.25 -13.12 -21.88
CA ARG A 95 1.44 -13.98 -21.91
C ARG A 95 1.60 -14.64 -23.27
N ARG A 96 2.83 -14.64 -23.79
CA ARG A 96 3.24 -15.35 -25.01
C ARG A 96 4.67 -15.83 -24.85
N ASP A 97 4.94 -17.08 -25.19
CA ASP A 97 6.31 -17.68 -25.16
C ASP A 97 7.07 -17.49 -23.83
N ASN A 98 6.38 -17.67 -22.71
CA ASN A 98 6.86 -17.41 -21.34
C ASN A 98 7.21 -15.97 -20.99
N SER A 99 6.94 -15.00 -21.86
CA SER A 99 7.12 -13.58 -21.64
C SER A 99 5.78 -12.85 -21.56
N HIS A 100 5.77 -11.70 -20.89
CA HIS A 100 4.59 -10.85 -20.76
C HIS A 100 4.70 -9.67 -21.73
N TYR A 101 3.63 -9.42 -22.43
CA TYR A 101 3.50 -8.34 -23.39
C TYR A 101 2.33 -7.43 -23.02
N GLU A 102 2.52 -6.15 -23.24
CA GLU A 102 1.43 -5.17 -23.16
C GLU A 102 1.11 -4.64 -24.55
N LYS A 103 -0.17 -4.71 -24.91
CA LYS A 103 -0.69 -4.11 -26.13
C LYS A 103 -1.43 -2.82 -25.80
N ARG A 104 -1.02 -1.73 -26.46
CA ARG A 104 -1.68 -0.41 -26.39
C ARG A 104 -1.99 0.07 -27.81
N GLY A 105 -3.23 -0.03 -28.22
CA GLY A 105 -3.63 0.26 -29.61
C GLY A 105 -2.95 -0.69 -30.58
N SER A 106 -2.05 -0.19 -31.44
CA SER A 106 -1.26 -0.98 -32.40
C SER A 106 0.12 -1.38 -31.90
N GLU A 107 0.57 -0.81 -30.77
CA GLU A 107 1.89 -1.09 -30.22
C GLU A 107 1.83 -2.29 -29.28
N GLU A 108 2.86 -3.15 -29.36
CA GLU A 108 3.04 -4.31 -28.50
C GLU A 108 4.48 -4.28 -27.96
N VAL A 109 4.63 -4.28 -26.63
CA VAL A 109 5.91 -4.15 -25.96
C VAL A 109 6.05 -5.28 -24.93
N CYS A 110 7.24 -5.90 -24.86
CA CYS A 110 7.58 -6.81 -23.78
C CYS A 110 7.75 -6.02 -22.48
N ILE A 111 7.15 -6.51 -21.39
CA ILE A 111 7.13 -5.85 -20.08
C ILE A 111 7.75 -6.70 -18.97
N ASP A 112 8.52 -7.75 -19.32
CA ASP A 112 9.16 -8.63 -18.32
C ASP A 112 10.09 -7.85 -17.38
N ASP A 113 10.74 -6.79 -17.87
CA ASP A 113 11.59 -5.91 -17.05
C ASP A 113 10.82 -5.12 -15.98
N GLU A 114 9.49 -4.98 -16.16
CA GLU A 114 8.63 -4.32 -15.17
C GLU A 114 8.10 -5.30 -14.10
N ILE A 115 8.32 -6.61 -14.28
CA ILE A 115 7.83 -7.67 -13.42
C ILE A 115 9.01 -8.28 -12.67
N PRO A 116 9.26 -7.89 -11.40
CA PRO A 116 10.49 -8.25 -10.70
C PRO A 116 10.51 -9.71 -10.17
N PHE A 117 9.52 -10.53 -10.50
CA PHE A 117 9.40 -11.92 -10.03
C PHE A 117 8.58 -12.76 -11.01
N GLU A 118 8.74 -14.09 -10.92
CA GLU A 118 7.89 -15.02 -11.67
C GLU A 118 6.46 -15.00 -11.15
N VAL A 119 5.51 -14.84 -12.08
CA VAL A 119 4.07 -14.85 -11.80
C VAL A 119 3.52 -16.24 -12.11
N PRO A 120 2.73 -16.86 -11.21
CA PRO A 120 2.10 -18.14 -11.48
C PRO A 120 1.31 -18.13 -12.81
N PRO A 121 1.31 -19.25 -13.56
CA PRO A 121 0.58 -19.32 -14.83
C PRO A 121 -0.93 -19.11 -14.71
N SER A 122 -1.52 -19.38 -13.55
CA SER A 122 -2.94 -19.19 -13.23
C SER A 122 -3.30 -17.73 -12.93
N TRP A 123 -2.30 -16.85 -12.77
CA TRP A 123 -2.50 -15.44 -12.47
C TRP A 123 -2.49 -14.59 -13.74
N ALA A 124 -3.26 -13.53 -13.72
CA ALA A 124 -3.21 -12.48 -14.73
C ALA A 124 -2.44 -11.25 -14.23
N LEU A 125 -2.17 -10.32 -15.11
CA LEU A 125 -1.55 -9.03 -14.80
C LEU A 125 -2.44 -7.90 -15.28
N ILE A 126 -2.55 -6.83 -14.46
CA ILE A 126 -3.37 -5.67 -14.81
C ILE A 126 -2.71 -4.39 -14.29
N ARG A 127 -2.88 -3.27 -15.01
CA ARG A 127 -2.42 -1.96 -14.53
C ARG A 127 -3.37 -1.42 -13.46
N LEU A 128 -2.82 -0.68 -12.47
CA LEU A 128 -3.65 -0.05 -11.44
C LEU A 128 -4.69 0.91 -12.04
N ASP A 129 -4.38 1.58 -13.15
CA ASP A 129 -5.32 2.49 -13.85
C ASP A 129 -6.54 1.76 -14.44
N ASP A 130 -6.48 0.43 -14.55
CA ASP A 130 -7.57 -0.39 -15.07
C ASP A 130 -8.51 -0.93 -13.98
N ILE A 131 -8.19 -0.74 -12.70
CA ILE A 131 -8.97 -1.30 -11.58
C ILE A 131 -9.60 -0.25 -10.66
N GLY A 132 -9.19 1.01 -10.76
CA GLY A 132 -9.63 2.04 -9.81
C GLY A 132 -9.51 3.46 -10.34
N ILE A 133 -10.12 4.37 -9.60
CA ILE A 133 -10.03 5.81 -9.79
C ILE A 133 -9.17 6.38 -8.66
N TYR A 134 -8.17 7.15 -9.02
CA TYR A 134 -7.20 7.71 -8.08
C TYR A 134 -7.25 9.23 -8.12
N ARG A 135 -7.37 9.87 -6.97
CA ARG A 135 -7.47 11.33 -6.87
C ARG A 135 -6.60 11.86 -5.74
N LYS A 136 -5.59 12.68 -6.07
CA LYS A 136 -4.88 13.49 -5.06
C LYS A 136 -5.78 14.61 -4.57
N GLY A 137 -5.60 14.99 -3.30
CA GLY A 137 -6.25 16.15 -2.73
C GLY A 137 -5.95 17.45 -3.46
N PRO A 138 -6.71 18.52 -3.20
CA PRO A 138 -6.57 19.80 -3.88
C PRO A 138 -5.20 20.43 -3.61
N PHE A 139 -4.77 21.35 -4.48
CA PHE A 139 -3.58 22.16 -4.19
C PHE A 139 -3.77 22.97 -2.91
N GLY A 140 -2.68 23.17 -2.14
CA GLY A 140 -2.73 23.89 -0.87
C GLY A 140 -3.36 25.29 -0.94
N SER A 141 -3.19 26.00 -2.06
CA SER A 141 -3.85 27.29 -2.31
C SER A 141 -5.37 27.21 -2.46
N SER A 142 -5.90 26.04 -2.81
CA SER A 142 -7.35 25.81 -2.94
C SER A 142 -8.02 25.37 -1.64
N LEU A 143 -7.27 25.12 -0.57
CA LEU A 143 -7.81 24.71 0.73
C LEU A 143 -6.91 25.25 1.86
N THR A 144 -7.05 26.53 2.15
CA THR A 144 -6.28 27.23 3.19
C THR A 144 -7.02 27.29 4.52
N LYS A 145 -6.29 27.52 5.62
CA LYS A 145 -6.86 27.62 6.96
C LYS A 145 -7.98 28.67 7.08
N SER A 146 -7.91 29.75 6.31
CA SER A 146 -8.92 30.83 6.29
C SER A 146 -10.25 30.42 5.67
N MET A 147 -10.31 29.29 4.95
CA MET A 147 -11.53 28.75 4.34
C MET A 147 -12.29 27.82 5.28
N PHE A 148 -11.69 27.43 6.40
CA PHE A 148 -12.34 26.53 7.36
C PHE A 148 -13.34 27.30 8.21
N VAL A 149 -14.49 26.64 8.41
CA VAL A 149 -15.61 27.13 9.19
C VAL A 149 -15.96 26.12 10.29
N PRO A 150 -16.63 26.52 11.38
CA PRO A 150 -17.21 25.59 12.34
C PRO A 150 -18.22 24.65 11.70
N LYS A 151 -18.37 23.44 12.25
CA LYS A 151 -19.40 22.48 11.83
C LYS A 151 -20.80 23.10 11.95
N GLY A 152 -21.59 22.96 10.91
CA GLY A 152 -22.97 23.46 10.83
C GLY A 152 -23.79 22.72 9.79
N ALA A 153 -25.07 23.10 9.61
CA ALA A 153 -25.98 22.44 8.68
C ALA A 153 -25.53 22.55 7.21
N ASP A 154 -24.96 23.70 6.84
CA ASP A 154 -24.47 23.98 5.47
C ASP A 154 -22.97 23.85 5.33
N THR A 155 -22.36 22.86 5.97
CA THR A 155 -20.94 22.62 5.90
C THR A 155 -20.63 21.21 5.41
N VAL A 156 -19.42 21.04 4.86
CA VAL A 156 -18.90 19.78 4.34
C VAL A 156 -17.57 19.49 5.03
N LYS A 157 -17.42 18.27 5.53
CA LYS A 157 -16.24 17.82 6.27
C LYS A 157 -15.00 17.82 5.40
N VAL A 158 -13.84 18.14 5.99
CA VAL A 158 -12.53 17.97 5.39
C VAL A 158 -11.83 16.81 6.09
N TYR A 159 -11.69 15.69 5.37
CA TYR A 159 -10.90 14.55 5.84
C TYR A 159 -9.42 14.88 5.76
N GLU A 160 -8.72 14.54 6.82
CA GLU A 160 -7.32 14.84 7.04
C GLU A 160 -6.50 13.56 7.14
N GLN A 161 -5.21 13.70 7.02
CA GLN A 161 -4.27 12.58 7.12
C GLN A 161 -4.45 11.73 8.39
N LYS A 162 -4.81 12.35 9.52
CA LYS A 162 -5.09 11.63 10.76
C LYS A 162 -6.22 10.60 10.62
N ASN A 163 -7.19 10.82 9.73
CA ASN A 163 -8.26 9.84 9.48
C ASN A 163 -7.70 8.55 8.87
N ALA A 164 -6.73 8.65 7.95
CA ALA A 164 -6.06 7.48 7.38
C ALA A 164 -5.12 6.80 8.38
N ILE A 165 -4.33 7.57 9.14
CA ILE A 165 -3.34 7.05 10.07
C ILE A 165 -4.00 6.36 11.28
N GLN A 166 -5.05 6.96 11.86
CA GLN A 166 -5.72 6.44 13.04
C GLN A 166 -6.92 5.54 12.71
N LYS A 167 -7.18 5.28 11.40
CA LYS A 167 -8.29 4.44 10.92
C LYS A 167 -9.66 4.90 11.46
N ASP A 168 -9.87 6.22 11.56
CA ASP A 168 -11.09 6.78 12.15
C ASP A 168 -11.59 7.97 11.33
N HIS A 169 -12.75 7.80 10.68
CA HIS A 169 -13.42 8.81 9.86
C HIS A 169 -14.08 9.92 10.68
N THR A 170 -14.30 9.70 11.98
CA THR A 170 -14.97 10.69 12.86
C THR A 170 -14.05 11.82 13.27
N LEU A 171 -12.74 11.60 13.28
CA LEU A 171 -11.74 12.59 13.66
C LEU A 171 -11.78 13.81 12.73
N GLY A 172 -11.37 14.94 13.28
CA GLY A 172 -11.23 16.19 12.54
C GLY A 172 -12.34 17.19 12.81
N THR A 173 -11.96 18.46 12.79
CA THR A 173 -12.85 19.60 13.09
C THR A 173 -12.90 20.61 11.96
N TYR A 174 -12.28 20.30 10.81
CA TYR A 174 -12.27 21.20 9.68
C TYR A 174 -13.44 20.93 8.74
N TYR A 175 -14.16 21.99 8.45
CA TYR A 175 -15.27 22.02 7.51
C TYR A 175 -15.10 23.19 6.55
N ILE A 176 -15.71 23.08 5.38
CA ILE A 176 -15.85 24.17 4.41
C ILE A 176 -17.33 24.45 4.19
N THR A 177 -17.66 25.62 3.66
CA THR A 177 -19.04 25.95 3.31
C THR A 177 -19.52 25.04 2.17
N ARG A 178 -20.81 24.68 2.19
CA ARG A 178 -21.44 23.91 1.10
C ARG A 178 -21.33 24.63 -0.23
N GLN A 179 -21.46 25.95 -0.26
CA GLN A 179 -21.29 26.76 -1.46
C GLN A 179 -19.89 26.58 -2.08
N TYR A 180 -18.82 26.61 -1.27
CA TYR A 180 -17.46 26.38 -1.75
C TYR A 180 -17.25 24.95 -2.24
N TYR A 181 -17.76 23.97 -1.52
CA TYR A 181 -17.78 22.58 -1.94
C TYR A 181 -18.40 22.43 -3.33
N GLU A 182 -19.63 22.95 -3.51
CA GLU A 182 -20.37 22.80 -4.75
C GLU A 182 -19.69 23.47 -5.95
N SER A 183 -19.08 24.63 -5.73
CA SER A 183 -18.46 25.41 -6.80
C SER A 183 -17.06 24.91 -7.20
N LYS A 184 -16.28 24.32 -6.27
CA LYS A 184 -14.85 24.05 -6.48
C LYS A 184 -14.36 22.67 -6.04
N MET A 185 -15.03 22.02 -5.09
CA MET A 185 -14.48 20.87 -4.36
C MET A 185 -15.18 19.54 -4.63
N ARG A 186 -16.24 19.48 -5.41
CA ARG A 186 -16.99 18.24 -5.71
C ARG A 186 -16.12 17.10 -6.21
N SER A 187 -15.07 17.38 -6.98
CA SER A 187 -14.18 16.34 -7.53
C SER A 187 -13.32 15.64 -6.47
N PHE A 188 -13.28 16.17 -5.24
CA PHE A 188 -12.53 15.63 -4.10
C PHE A 188 -13.42 14.94 -3.07
N THR A 189 -14.71 14.79 -3.36
CA THR A 189 -15.67 14.11 -2.49
C THR A 189 -15.22 12.68 -2.24
N VAL A 190 -15.45 12.22 -1.01
CA VAL A 190 -15.26 10.80 -0.63
C VAL A 190 -16.62 10.13 -0.49
N GLU A 191 -16.66 8.86 -0.80
CA GLU A 191 -17.84 8.00 -0.70
C GLU A 191 -17.53 6.78 0.19
N PRO A 192 -18.54 6.10 0.75
CA PRO A 192 -18.33 4.81 1.42
C PRO A 192 -17.59 3.84 0.52
N GLY A 193 -16.65 3.08 1.10
CA GLY A 193 -15.78 2.15 0.36
C GLY A 193 -14.55 2.80 -0.28
N ASP A 194 -14.46 4.14 -0.35
CA ASP A 194 -13.24 4.81 -0.78
C ASP A 194 -12.10 4.55 0.21
N ILE A 195 -10.88 4.45 -0.31
CA ILE A 195 -9.67 4.27 0.48
C ILE A 195 -8.98 5.63 0.61
N LEU A 196 -8.85 6.12 1.84
CA LEU A 196 -8.00 7.26 2.14
C LEU A 196 -6.55 6.79 2.27
N VAL A 197 -5.63 7.49 1.63
CA VAL A 197 -4.19 7.21 1.70
C VAL A 197 -3.45 8.45 2.15
N SER A 198 -2.63 8.31 3.20
CA SER A 198 -1.79 9.40 3.69
C SER A 198 -0.61 9.66 2.74
N CYS A 199 -0.42 10.92 2.37
CA CYS A 199 0.60 11.33 1.38
C CYS A 199 1.69 12.25 1.93
N ALA A 200 1.66 12.57 3.23
CA ALA A 200 2.64 13.45 3.88
C ALA A 200 2.98 12.93 5.28
N GLY A 201 4.17 13.20 5.80
CA GLY A 201 4.62 12.71 7.11
C GLY A 201 4.66 11.19 7.17
N THR A 202 3.70 10.55 7.81
CA THR A 202 3.51 9.10 7.77
C THR A 202 2.81 8.73 6.46
N ILE A 203 3.57 8.25 5.49
CA ILE A 203 3.11 8.03 4.12
C ILE A 203 2.67 6.59 3.94
N GLY A 204 1.58 6.40 3.16
CA GLY A 204 1.11 5.08 2.75
C GLY A 204 0.13 4.42 3.71
N GLU A 205 -0.23 5.07 4.82
CA GLU A 205 -1.31 4.56 5.66
C GLU A 205 -2.63 4.63 4.91
N THR A 206 -3.35 3.51 4.92
CA THR A 206 -4.62 3.35 4.22
C THR A 206 -5.77 3.18 5.19
N TYR A 207 -6.92 3.71 4.84
CA TYR A 207 -8.17 3.51 5.59
C TYR A 207 -9.35 3.41 4.64
N VAL A 208 -10.06 2.30 4.67
CA VAL A 208 -11.30 2.10 3.92
C VAL A 208 -12.43 2.78 4.68
N LEU A 209 -13.10 3.72 4.03
CA LEU A 209 -14.22 4.44 4.64
C LEU A 209 -15.43 3.51 4.81
N PRO A 210 -16.06 3.48 6.01
CA PRO A 210 -17.24 2.67 6.28
C PRO A 210 -18.47 3.20 5.56
N GLU A 211 -19.57 2.44 5.61
CA GLU A 211 -20.86 2.82 5.00
C GLU A 211 -21.44 4.12 5.54
N GLN A 212 -21.21 4.42 6.82
CA GLN A 212 -21.74 5.61 7.46
C GLN A 212 -20.64 6.66 7.65
N ILE A 213 -20.55 7.59 6.72
CA ILE A 213 -19.63 8.72 6.78
C ILE A 213 -20.34 10.06 6.61
N GLU A 214 -19.74 11.13 7.12
CA GLU A 214 -20.18 12.49 6.81
C GLU A 214 -19.77 12.85 5.37
N LEU A 215 -20.66 13.55 4.64
CA LEU A 215 -20.29 14.15 3.37
C LEU A 215 -19.02 14.98 3.53
N GLY A 216 -18.00 14.68 2.77
CA GLY A 216 -16.70 15.31 2.93
C GLY A 216 -15.81 15.20 1.71
N ILE A 217 -14.70 15.90 1.80
CA ILE A 217 -13.64 15.94 0.79
C ILE A 217 -12.30 15.55 1.41
N ILE A 218 -11.37 15.06 0.60
CA ILE A 218 -9.97 14.89 1.02
C ILE A 218 -9.23 16.24 1.03
N ASN A 219 -8.28 16.41 1.97
CA ASN A 219 -7.34 17.52 1.96
C ASN A 219 -6.11 17.23 1.08
N GLN A 220 -5.20 18.19 0.97
CA GLN A 220 -3.97 18.10 0.15
C GLN A 220 -2.98 17.02 0.60
N ALA A 221 -3.08 16.54 1.84
CA ALA A 221 -2.19 15.50 2.39
C ALA A 221 -2.74 14.09 2.19
N LEU A 222 -3.89 13.95 1.55
CA LEU A 222 -4.52 12.67 1.24
C LEU A 222 -4.57 12.41 -0.27
N MET A 223 -4.60 11.12 -0.59
CA MET A 223 -5.08 10.58 -1.85
C MET A 223 -6.32 9.73 -1.58
N ARG A 224 -7.30 9.78 -2.47
CA ARG A 224 -8.44 8.88 -2.51
C ARG A 224 -8.22 7.84 -3.58
N MET A 225 -8.49 6.59 -3.26
CA MET A 225 -8.59 5.49 -4.22
C MET A 225 -10.00 4.92 -4.15
N THR A 226 -10.67 4.83 -5.29
CA THR A 226 -11.96 4.17 -5.47
C THR A 226 -11.72 2.95 -6.35
N ILE A 227 -11.70 1.76 -5.76
CA ILE A 227 -11.51 0.50 -6.51
C ILE A 227 -12.88 0.04 -7.00
N PHE A 228 -13.07 0.02 -8.32
CA PHE A 228 -14.30 -0.46 -8.96
C PHE A 228 -14.20 -1.89 -9.44
N ALA A 229 -12.99 -2.42 -9.55
CA ALA A 229 -12.76 -3.81 -9.96
C ALA A 229 -13.35 -4.79 -8.92
N PRO A 230 -14.00 -5.88 -9.34
CA PRO A 230 -14.55 -6.90 -8.44
C PRO A 230 -13.43 -7.83 -7.93
N ILE A 231 -12.46 -7.27 -7.23
CA ILE A 231 -11.31 -7.94 -6.61
C ILE A 231 -11.46 -7.92 -5.09
N ASP A 232 -10.73 -8.77 -4.40
CA ASP A 232 -10.63 -8.71 -2.94
C ASP A 232 -9.87 -7.45 -2.53
N LEU A 233 -10.53 -6.59 -1.76
CA LEU A 233 -9.96 -5.29 -1.37
C LEU A 233 -8.78 -5.45 -0.39
N ASP A 234 -8.83 -6.44 0.49
CA ASP A 234 -7.74 -6.70 1.43
C ASP A 234 -6.50 -7.23 0.69
N TYR A 235 -6.69 -8.07 -0.35
CA TYR A 235 -5.59 -8.47 -1.23
C TYR A 235 -4.96 -7.25 -1.94
N PHE A 236 -5.80 -6.35 -2.47
CA PHE A 236 -5.31 -5.11 -3.08
C PHE A 236 -4.50 -4.26 -2.07
N LEU A 237 -4.97 -4.14 -0.83
CA LEU A 237 -4.27 -3.39 0.21
C LEU A 237 -2.94 -4.03 0.62
N LEU A 238 -2.85 -5.38 0.67
CA LEU A 238 -1.59 -6.10 0.88
C LEU A 238 -0.58 -5.79 -0.24
N TYR A 239 -1.04 -5.84 -1.50
CA TYR A 239 -0.19 -5.50 -2.64
C TYR A 239 0.25 -4.04 -2.60
N PHE A 240 -0.66 -3.11 -2.29
CA PHE A 240 -0.37 -1.68 -2.17
C PHE A 240 0.71 -1.41 -1.11
N ASP A 241 0.60 -2.02 0.07
CA ASP A 241 1.60 -1.94 1.14
C ASP A 241 2.96 -2.52 0.70
N TYR A 242 2.96 -3.66 0.02
CA TYR A 242 4.16 -4.26 -0.55
C TYR A 242 4.87 -3.30 -1.51
N VAL A 243 4.15 -2.73 -2.48
CA VAL A 243 4.72 -1.83 -3.50
C VAL A 243 5.28 -0.56 -2.87
N LEU A 244 4.56 0.04 -1.92
CA LEU A 244 5.06 1.22 -1.22
C LEU A 244 6.36 0.93 -0.46
N LYS A 245 6.45 -0.21 0.21
CA LYS A 245 7.66 -0.62 0.93
C LYS A 245 8.85 -0.93 -0.02
N GLN A 246 8.58 -1.43 -1.23
CA GLN A 246 9.63 -1.63 -2.25
C GLN A 246 10.13 -0.28 -2.80
N THR A 247 9.23 0.59 -3.23
CA THR A 247 9.58 1.92 -3.76
C THR A 247 10.37 2.76 -2.73
N ALA A 248 10.07 2.57 -1.44
CA ALA A 248 10.84 3.17 -0.36
C ALA A 248 12.30 2.75 -0.33
N LYS A 249 12.55 1.46 -0.55
CA LYS A 249 13.93 0.93 -0.55
C LYS A 249 14.74 1.46 -1.74
N GLU A 250 14.14 1.54 -2.92
CA GLU A 250 14.82 2.00 -4.13
C GLU A 250 15.14 3.50 -4.06
N SER A 251 14.26 4.28 -3.44
CA SER A 251 14.46 5.72 -3.21
C SER A 251 15.46 6.03 -2.11
N SER A 252 15.74 5.07 -1.23
CA SER A 252 16.57 5.26 -0.03
C SER A 252 17.99 4.75 -0.18
N LYS A 253 18.79 5.42 -0.98
CA LYS A 253 20.19 5.63 -0.55
C LYS A 253 20.19 6.62 0.64
N GLY A 254 19.46 6.28 1.71
CA GLY A 254 19.60 6.95 3.00
C GLY A 254 18.46 7.81 3.54
N SER A 255 17.22 7.79 3.02
CA SER A 255 16.12 8.55 3.61
C SER A 255 14.77 7.83 3.52
N ALA A 256 13.92 8.00 4.55
CA ALA A 256 12.54 7.51 4.58
C ALA A 256 11.74 7.93 3.32
N ILE A 257 10.70 7.17 2.99
CA ILE A 257 9.78 7.52 1.90
C ILE A 257 9.34 8.97 2.06
N LYS A 258 9.71 9.83 1.11
CA LYS A 258 9.34 11.25 1.17
C LYS A 258 8.01 11.53 0.48
N ASN A 259 7.54 10.66 -0.41
CA ASN A 259 6.27 10.81 -1.15
C ASN A 259 5.82 9.50 -1.78
N ILE A 260 4.50 9.35 -2.00
CA ILE A 260 3.96 8.37 -2.93
C ILE A 260 4.54 8.67 -4.33
N PRO A 261 4.86 7.64 -5.15
CA PRO A 261 5.35 7.85 -6.52
C PRO A 261 4.51 8.87 -7.28
N PRO A 262 5.09 9.61 -8.24
CA PRO A 262 4.32 10.46 -9.11
C PRO A 262 3.12 9.71 -9.68
N PHE A 263 1.97 10.37 -9.72
CA PHE A 263 0.68 9.73 -10.02
C PHE A 263 0.68 8.97 -11.34
N GLU A 264 1.37 9.51 -12.34
CA GLU A 264 1.53 8.87 -13.65
C GLU A 264 2.36 7.58 -13.61
N ILE A 265 3.28 7.46 -12.65
CA ILE A 265 4.05 6.23 -12.42
C ILE A 265 3.20 5.25 -11.62
N PHE A 266 2.54 5.73 -10.55
CA PHE A 266 1.72 4.90 -9.69
C PHE A 266 0.63 4.14 -10.47
N LYS A 267 -0.09 4.81 -11.34
CA LYS A 267 -1.14 4.23 -12.17
C LYS A 267 -0.66 3.13 -13.11
N LYS A 268 0.60 3.20 -13.53
CA LYS A 268 1.22 2.22 -14.42
C LYS A 268 1.74 0.98 -13.71
N LEU A 269 1.75 0.94 -12.38
CA LEU A 269 2.16 -0.25 -11.64
C LEU A 269 1.31 -1.45 -12.03
N ILE A 270 1.94 -2.61 -12.09
CA ILE A 270 1.30 -3.87 -12.47
C ILE A 270 0.86 -4.59 -11.21
N LEU A 271 -0.43 -4.85 -11.08
CA LEU A 271 -0.99 -5.71 -10.06
C LEU A 271 -1.00 -7.15 -10.57
N PRO A 272 -0.30 -8.09 -9.92
CA PRO A 272 -0.53 -9.51 -10.11
C PRO A 272 -1.93 -9.87 -9.60
N LEU A 273 -2.71 -10.53 -10.42
CA LEU A 273 -4.12 -10.80 -10.17
C LEU A 273 -4.36 -12.31 -10.08
N PRO A 274 -4.38 -12.89 -8.86
CA PRO A 274 -4.81 -14.27 -8.65
C PRO A 274 -6.28 -14.49 -9.00
N PRO A 275 -6.72 -15.74 -9.17
CA PRO A 275 -8.12 -16.11 -9.04
C PRO A 275 -8.74 -15.53 -7.75
N LEU A 276 -10.02 -15.13 -7.80
CA LEU A 276 -10.65 -14.41 -6.66
C LEU A 276 -10.63 -15.22 -5.34
N GLU A 277 -10.84 -16.51 -5.41
CA GLU A 277 -10.80 -17.38 -4.23
C GLU A 277 -9.36 -17.53 -3.70
N GLU A 278 -8.36 -17.52 -4.57
CA GLU A 278 -6.96 -17.50 -4.16
C GLU A 278 -6.59 -16.17 -3.47
N GLN A 279 -7.13 -15.01 -3.93
CA GLN A 279 -6.94 -13.73 -3.24
C GLN A 279 -7.39 -13.82 -1.77
N LYS A 280 -8.56 -14.42 -1.51
CA LYS A 280 -9.09 -14.62 -0.16
C LYS A 280 -8.19 -15.53 0.68
N ARG A 281 -7.75 -16.67 0.11
CA ARG A 281 -6.82 -17.59 0.80
C ARG A 281 -5.50 -16.93 1.15
N ILE A 282 -4.97 -16.08 0.26
CA ILE A 282 -3.76 -15.28 0.53
C ILE A 282 -3.99 -14.36 1.72
N VAL A 283 -5.08 -13.60 1.72
CA VAL A 283 -5.43 -12.68 2.82
C VAL A 283 -5.56 -13.40 4.15
N GLU A 284 -6.30 -14.50 4.18
CA GLU A 284 -6.46 -15.32 5.39
C GLU A 284 -5.11 -15.82 5.92
N LYS A 285 -4.25 -16.34 5.02
CA LYS A 285 -2.93 -16.85 5.39
C LYS A 285 -2.00 -15.76 5.90
N VAL A 286 -2.02 -14.57 5.28
CA VAL A 286 -1.25 -13.43 5.79
C VAL A 286 -1.71 -13.03 7.19
N ARG A 287 -3.03 -12.93 7.44
CA ARG A 287 -3.58 -12.62 8.76
C ARG A 287 -3.21 -13.64 9.83
N GLU A 288 -3.28 -14.93 9.49
CA GLU A 288 -2.83 -16.02 10.38
C GLU A 288 -1.36 -15.83 10.77
N LEU A 289 -0.48 -15.65 9.77
CA LEU A 289 0.95 -15.51 10.00
C LEU A 289 1.31 -14.24 10.75
N GLU A 290 0.64 -13.12 10.48
CA GLU A 290 0.84 -11.86 11.23
C GLU A 290 0.41 -12.00 12.69
N SER A 291 -0.69 -12.72 12.97
CA SER A 291 -1.12 -13.04 14.34
C SER A 291 -0.08 -13.85 15.08
N LEU A 292 0.50 -14.88 14.44
CA LEU A 292 1.58 -15.67 15.00
C LEU A 292 2.84 -14.82 15.26
N CYS A 293 3.22 -13.97 14.32
CA CYS A 293 4.35 -13.05 14.50
C CYS A 293 4.16 -12.15 15.72
N ASN A 294 2.97 -11.58 15.89
CA ASN A 294 2.67 -10.71 17.02
C ASN A 294 2.73 -11.48 18.37
N SER A 295 2.32 -12.75 18.39
CA SER A 295 2.41 -13.57 19.61
C SER A 295 3.84 -13.99 19.97
N LEU A 296 4.75 -14.05 19.00
CA LEU A 296 6.18 -14.34 19.25
C LEU A 296 6.93 -13.13 19.80
N CYS A 297 6.36 -11.94 19.69
CA CYS A 297 6.98 -10.68 20.10
C CYS A 297 6.42 -10.10 21.42
N SER A 298 5.36 -10.73 21.94
CA SER A 298 4.75 -10.42 23.24
C SER A 298 5.39 -11.29 24.35
#